data_ca02338d1405a5b444cb887d7600a460
#
_entry.id   ca02338d1405a5b444cb887d7600a460
#
_cell.length_a   1.000
_cell.length_b   1.000
_cell.length_c   1.000
_cell.angle_alpha   90.00
_cell.angle_beta   90.00
_cell.angle_gamma   90.00
#
_symmetry.space_group_name_H-M   'P 1'
#
loop_
_entity.id
_entity.type
_entity.pdbx_description
1 polymer ?
#
loop_
_entity_poly.entity_id
_entity_poly.type
_entity_poly.pdbx_seq_one_letter_code
_entity_poly.pdbx_strand_id
1 'polypeptide(L)'
;MRKVKRFAAIVLTAALLSPATAYAGNVEDAKALYEQVTEKQKSITDMNAYYDYQIHLSGSALEGIEDAGNMRMEMNVRMNHLTDMGNLQYSSYSRITMSGQEPVISVMYYKDGTSYMDAGGMKIKYPMDLSKMAEQISSQTFLLASGQEQEELLTDFRLWTEGDNQVVGFVIQGDKMTDYMGQVLNGLGMGSSLLSGSGVNMKFSDIPCEYVVDSNGDCIKIRMKMNMGMNVDGKTANIDMDGDVGIADPGSPVEINFPNLSEYKDMAEA
;
A
#
# COMPACT_ATOMS: atom_id res chain seq x y z
N MET A 1 52.19 -17.08 -6.34
CA MET A 1 51.20 -16.44 -5.47
C MET A 1 50.94 -14.92 -5.77
N ARG A 2 51.70 -14.24 -6.60
CA ARG A 2 51.48 -12.81 -6.95
C ARG A 2 50.49 -12.58 -8.11
N LYS A 3 50.19 -13.58 -8.92
CA LYS A 3 49.28 -13.46 -10.08
C LYS A 3 47.79 -13.62 -9.73
N VAL A 4 47.48 -14.34 -8.66
CA VAL A 4 46.06 -14.56 -8.23
C VAL A 4 45.46 -13.32 -7.54
N LYS A 5 46.29 -12.52 -6.87
CA LYS A 5 45.82 -11.28 -6.22
C LYS A 5 45.47 -10.16 -7.21
N ARG A 6 45.98 -10.19 -8.44
CA ARG A 6 45.67 -9.21 -9.49
C ARG A 6 44.36 -9.53 -10.23
N PHE A 7 44.00 -10.83 -10.31
CA PHE A 7 42.73 -11.24 -10.92
C PHE A 7 41.52 -10.95 -10.00
N ALA A 8 41.69 -11.09 -8.69
CA ALA A 8 40.63 -10.79 -7.73
C ALA A 8 40.30 -9.28 -7.65
N ALA A 9 41.29 -8.41 -7.89
CA ALA A 9 41.07 -6.96 -7.89
C ALA A 9 40.38 -6.45 -9.16
N ILE A 10 40.49 -7.17 -10.28
CA ILE A 10 39.86 -6.77 -11.56
C ILE A 10 38.40 -7.22 -11.59
N VAL A 11 38.04 -8.33 -10.94
CA VAL A 11 36.66 -8.81 -10.86
C VAL A 11 35.83 -7.95 -9.86
N LEU A 12 36.48 -7.43 -8.82
CA LEU A 12 35.79 -6.57 -7.85
C LEU A 12 35.54 -5.13 -8.38
N THR A 13 36.38 -4.66 -9.32
CA THR A 13 36.20 -3.35 -9.95
C THR A 13 35.19 -3.37 -11.11
N ALA A 14 34.97 -4.53 -11.73
CA ALA A 14 33.93 -4.68 -12.76
C ALA A 14 32.50 -4.75 -12.17
N ALA A 15 32.36 -5.17 -10.92
CA ALA A 15 31.06 -5.20 -10.22
C ALA A 15 30.62 -3.83 -9.68
N LEU A 16 31.53 -2.84 -9.64
CA LEU A 16 31.22 -1.46 -9.23
C LEU A 16 31.04 -0.50 -10.41
N LEU A 17 31.18 -0.99 -11.63
CA LEU A 17 30.94 -0.28 -12.88
C LEU A 17 29.78 -0.95 -13.67
N SER A 18 28.74 -1.40 -13.01
CA SER A 18 27.43 -1.34 -13.66
C SER A 18 27.20 0.15 -13.87
N PRO A 19 27.15 0.65 -15.12
CA PRO A 19 26.61 1.95 -15.32
C PRO A 19 25.15 1.84 -14.82
N ALA A 20 24.85 2.42 -13.68
CA ALA A 20 23.61 3.10 -13.56
C ALA A 20 23.69 4.12 -14.70
N THR A 21 23.31 3.72 -15.90
CA THR A 21 22.88 4.64 -16.92
C THR A 21 21.63 5.24 -16.31
N ALA A 22 21.86 6.26 -15.49
CA ALA A 22 20.87 7.26 -15.19
C ALA A 22 20.48 7.83 -16.56
N TYR A 23 19.59 7.15 -17.24
CA TYR A 23 18.69 7.83 -18.16
C TYR A 23 17.88 8.72 -17.22
N ALA A 24 18.38 9.92 -17.00
CA ALA A 24 17.57 11.02 -16.52
C ALA A 24 16.56 11.26 -17.65
N GLY A 25 15.52 10.42 -17.68
CA GLY A 25 14.35 10.69 -18.50
C GLY A 25 13.86 12.07 -18.11
N ASN A 26 13.46 12.85 -19.08
CA ASN A 26 12.80 14.12 -18.89
C ASN A 26 11.60 13.90 -17.94
N VAL A 27 11.25 14.88 -17.13
CA VAL A 27 10.09 14.86 -16.22
C VAL A 27 8.79 14.53 -17.00
N GLU A 28 8.68 14.98 -18.25
CA GLU A 28 7.54 14.68 -19.13
C GLU A 28 7.46 13.19 -19.49
N ASP A 29 8.59 12.53 -19.73
CA ASP A 29 8.61 11.07 -19.99
C ASP A 29 8.20 10.27 -18.74
N ALA A 30 8.62 10.73 -17.57
CA ALA A 30 8.23 10.12 -16.30
C ALA A 30 6.72 10.25 -16.03
N LYS A 31 6.15 11.43 -16.26
CA LYS A 31 4.71 11.67 -16.17
C LYS A 31 3.94 10.82 -17.18
N ALA A 32 4.37 10.79 -18.43
CA ALA A 32 3.73 10.01 -19.49
C ALA A 32 3.69 8.51 -19.14
N LEU A 33 4.80 7.95 -18.61
CA LEU A 33 4.82 6.56 -18.17
C LEU A 33 3.91 6.33 -16.95
N TYR A 34 3.89 7.25 -15.98
CA TYR A 34 2.98 7.19 -14.83
C TYR A 34 1.51 7.15 -15.29
N GLU A 35 1.12 8.05 -16.18
CA GLU A 35 -0.24 8.11 -16.74
C GLU A 35 -0.60 6.82 -17.50
N GLN A 36 0.31 6.31 -18.33
CA GLN A 36 0.11 5.06 -19.06
C GLN A 36 -0.11 3.88 -18.10
N VAL A 37 0.70 3.77 -17.04
CA VAL A 37 0.57 2.72 -16.03
C VAL A 37 -0.75 2.86 -15.28
N THR A 38 -1.09 4.06 -14.85
CA THR A 38 -2.34 4.34 -14.11
C THR A 38 -3.57 4.01 -14.96
N GLU A 39 -3.55 4.36 -16.24
CA GLU A 39 -4.65 4.04 -17.15
C GLU A 39 -4.78 2.54 -17.37
N LYS A 40 -3.65 1.84 -17.53
CA LYS A 40 -3.63 0.38 -17.64
C LYS A 40 -4.17 -0.31 -16.38
N GLN A 41 -3.82 0.18 -15.21
CA GLN A 41 -4.32 -0.35 -13.92
C GLN A 41 -5.85 -0.27 -13.79
N LYS A 42 -6.50 0.75 -14.35
CA LYS A 42 -7.98 0.87 -14.34
C LYS A 42 -8.69 -0.26 -15.10
N SER A 43 -8.02 -0.90 -16.03
CA SER A 43 -8.57 -2.01 -16.81
C SER A 43 -8.32 -3.38 -16.20
N ILE A 44 -7.57 -3.47 -15.11
CA ILE A 44 -7.27 -4.73 -14.42
C ILE A 44 -8.54 -5.24 -13.75
N THR A 45 -8.94 -6.47 -14.10
CA THR A 45 -10.11 -7.14 -13.53
C THR A 45 -9.77 -7.98 -12.31
N ASP A 46 -8.55 -8.49 -12.27
CA ASP A 46 -8.10 -9.43 -11.26
C ASP A 46 -6.72 -9.02 -10.74
N MET A 47 -6.49 -9.16 -9.44
CA MET A 47 -5.22 -8.77 -8.82
C MET A 47 -4.78 -9.81 -7.78
N ASN A 48 -3.50 -10.16 -7.84
CA ASN A 48 -2.79 -10.88 -6.79
C ASN A 48 -1.63 -10.03 -6.32
N ALA A 49 -1.70 -9.49 -5.10
CA ALA A 49 -0.72 -8.57 -4.55
C ALA A 49 -0.17 -9.06 -3.21
N TYR A 50 1.11 -8.83 -3.01
CA TYR A 50 1.81 -9.07 -1.76
C TYR A 50 2.31 -7.75 -1.19
N TYR A 51 1.99 -7.49 0.06
CA TYR A 51 2.36 -6.30 0.81
C TYR A 51 3.37 -6.67 1.90
N ASP A 52 4.43 -5.89 2.03
CA ASP A 52 5.42 -5.98 3.10
C ASP A 52 5.67 -4.58 3.65
N TYR A 53 5.15 -4.30 4.83
CA TYR A 53 5.30 -3.02 5.49
C TYR A 53 6.13 -3.16 6.76
N GLN A 54 7.17 -2.36 6.85
CA GLN A 54 7.93 -2.14 8.08
C GLN A 54 7.44 -0.83 8.69
N ILE A 55 6.92 -0.91 9.91
CA ILE A 55 6.30 0.22 10.59
C ILE A 55 7.05 0.47 11.88
N HIS A 56 7.49 1.68 12.08
CA HIS A 56 8.07 2.14 13.33
C HIS A 56 7.15 3.16 13.99
N LEU A 57 6.74 2.86 15.22
CA LEU A 57 5.90 3.72 16.03
C LEU A 57 6.75 4.41 17.09
N SER A 58 6.56 5.72 17.26
CA SER A 58 7.26 6.52 18.27
C SER A 58 6.38 7.65 18.81
N GLY A 59 6.82 8.30 19.88
CA GLY A 59 6.14 9.47 20.45
C GLY A 59 5.61 9.29 21.84
N SER A 60 5.21 10.37 22.49
CA SER A 60 4.77 10.39 23.89
C SER A 60 3.45 9.67 24.16
N ALA A 61 2.65 9.40 23.12
CA ALA A 61 1.44 8.58 23.24
C ALA A 61 1.73 7.11 23.51
N LEU A 62 2.96 6.65 23.23
CA LEU A 62 3.42 5.28 23.41
C LEU A 62 4.25 5.06 24.68
N GLU A 63 4.43 6.10 25.48
CA GLU A 63 5.16 5.99 26.75
C GLU A 63 4.49 4.96 27.69
N GLY A 64 5.27 3.95 28.08
CA GLY A 64 4.81 2.86 28.95
C GLY A 64 4.22 1.65 28.19
N ILE A 65 4.22 1.65 26.87
CA ILE A 65 3.92 0.49 26.05
C ILE A 65 5.25 -0.13 25.63
N GLU A 66 5.68 -1.18 26.36
CA GLU A 66 6.88 -1.93 26.03
C GLU A 66 6.70 -2.59 24.66
N ASP A 67 7.74 -2.56 23.80
CA ASP A 67 7.80 -3.20 22.48
C ASP A 67 6.85 -2.64 21.38
N ALA A 68 6.16 -1.52 21.60
CA ALA A 68 5.30 -0.91 20.57
C ALA A 68 6.07 -0.29 19.37
N GLY A 69 7.42 -0.25 19.43
CA GLY A 69 8.23 0.53 18.50
C GLY A 69 8.32 0.00 17.06
N ASN A 70 8.39 -1.32 16.89
CA ASN A 70 8.60 -1.91 15.57
C ASN A 70 7.56 -2.99 15.26
N MET A 71 6.94 -2.85 14.11
CA MET A 71 5.96 -3.79 13.59
C MET A 71 6.27 -4.12 12.13
N ARG A 72 6.12 -5.37 11.73
CA ARG A 72 6.08 -5.76 10.33
C ARG A 72 4.71 -6.33 10.00
N MET A 73 4.14 -5.86 8.91
CA MET A 73 2.89 -6.38 8.38
C MET A 73 3.13 -6.97 6.99
N GLU A 74 2.90 -8.27 6.89
CA GLU A 74 2.93 -9.00 5.62
C GLU A 74 1.50 -9.36 5.25
N MET A 75 1.10 -9.09 4.01
CA MET A 75 -0.26 -9.39 3.57
C MET A 75 -0.23 -9.91 2.13
N ASN A 76 -0.97 -11.00 1.89
CA ASN A 76 -1.28 -11.47 0.55
C ASN A 76 -2.75 -11.17 0.25
N VAL A 77 -3.00 -10.49 -0.84
CA VAL A 77 -4.34 -10.06 -1.25
C VAL A 77 -4.64 -10.62 -2.63
N ARG A 78 -5.80 -11.26 -2.76
CA ARG A 78 -6.35 -11.72 -4.03
C ARG A 78 -7.71 -11.09 -4.25
N MET A 79 -7.90 -10.53 -5.43
CA MET A 79 -9.18 -9.95 -5.84
C MET A 79 -9.51 -10.39 -7.25
N ASN A 80 -10.78 -10.62 -7.52
CA ASN A 80 -11.29 -10.77 -8.87
C ASN A 80 -12.54 -9.92 -9.07
N HIS A 81 -12.90 -9.69 -10.33
CA HIS A 81 -14.02 -8.82 -10.72
C HIS A 81 -13.89 -7.37 -10.23
N LEU A 82 -12.66 -6.82 -10.19
CA LEU A 82 -12.39 -5.45 -9.72
C LEU A 82 -13.18 -4.36 -10.48
N THR A 83 -13.52 -4.61 -11.75
CA THR A 83 -14.33 -3.69 -12.58
C THR A 83 -15.84 -3.95 -12.47
N ASP A 84 -16.25 -5.01 -11.76
CA ASP A 84 -17.64 -5.38 -11.50
C ASP A 84 -17.87 -5.55 -9.99
N MET A 85 -18.09 -4.44 -9.31
CA MET A 85 -18.24 -4.40 -7.85
C MET A 85 -19.39 -5.26 -7.32
N GLY A 86 -20.40 -5.56 -8.16
CA GLY A 86 -21.51 -6.46 -7.79
C GLY A 86 -21.07 -7.91 -7.63
N ASN A 87 -20.02 -8.32 -8.34
CA ASN A 87 -19.45 -9.65 -8.33
C ASN A 87 -18.06 -9.71 -7.70
N LEU A 88 -17.59 -8.60 -7.13
CA LEU A 88 -16.28 -8.54 -6.48
C LEU A 88 -16.12 -9.67 -5.46
N GLN A 89 -15.02 -10.36 -5.56
CA GLN A 89 -14.57 -11.30 -4.54
C GLN A 89 -13.17 -10.90 -4.07
N TYR A 90 -12.92 -11.11 -2.80
CA TYR A 90 -11.67 -10.74 -2.16
C TYR A 90 -11.25 -11.82 -1.16
N SER A 91 -9.96 -12.05 -1.07
CA SER A 91 -9.36 -12.75 0.07
C SER A 91 -8.08 -12.07 0.47
N SER A 92 -7.82 -11.98 1.77
CA SER A 92 -6.52 -11.60 2.28
C SER A 92 -6.07 -12.53 3.39
N TYR A 93 -4.78 -12.77 3.42
CA TYR A 93 -4.06 -13.33 4.55
C TYR A 93 -3.13 -12.25 5.06
N SER A 94 -3.19 -11.92 6.33
CA SER A 94 -2.28 -10.96 6.95
C SER A 94 -1.57 -11.56 8.16
N ARG A 95 -0.31 -11.18 8.32
CA ARG A 95 0.55 -11.52 9.44
C ARG A 95 1.17 -10.24 9.98
N ILE A 96 0.87 -9.94 11.22
CA ILE A 96 1.45 -8.80 11.93
C ILE A 96 2.41 -9.34 12.98
N THR A 97 3.66 -8.91 12.89
CA THR A 97 4.73 -9.28 13.83
C THR A 97 5.15 -8.03 14.59
N MET A 98 5.10 -8.08 15.90
CA MET A 98 5.62 -7.06 16.81
C MET A 98 6.81 -7.63 17.56
N SER A 99 7.76 -6.77 17.94
CA SER A 99 8.93 -7.21 18.73
C SER A 99 8.50 -7.89 20.03
N GLY A 100 9.07 -9.04 20.32
CA GLY A 100 8.78 -9.77 21.58
C GLY A 100 7.41 -10.44 21.68
N GLN A 101 6.57 -10.39 20.64
CA GLN A 101 5.22 -10.96 20.65
C GLN A 101 5.06 -12.06 19.59
N GLU A 102 4.14 -12.99 19.84
CA GLU A 102 3.73 -13.97 18.83
C GLU A 102 2.99 -13.25 17.68
N PRO A 103 3.23 -13.66 16.44
CA PRO A 103 2.56 -13.04 15.29
C PRO A 103 1.05 -13.17 15.36
N VAL A 104 0.35 -12.08 15.08
CA VAL A 104 -1.10 -12.07 14.89
C VAL A 104 -1.40 -12.41 13.44
N ILE A 105 -2.17 -13.46 13.23
CA ILE A 105 -2.60 -13.90 11.90
C ILE A 105 -4.10 -13.63 11.76
N SER A 106 -4.49 -13.03 10.65
CA SER A 106 -5.90 -12.91 10.27
C SER A 106 -6.11 -13.24 8.80
N VAL A 107 -7.28 -13.81 8.51
CA VAL A 107 -7.73 -14.12 7.16
C VAL A 107 -9.07 -13.43 6.95
N MET A 108 -9.21 -12.75 5.82
CA MET A 108 -10.46 -12.11 5.47
C MET A 108 -10.91 -12.59 4.10
N TYR A 109 -12.22 -12.76 3.95
CA TYR A 109 -12.88 -13.03 2.67
C TYR A 109 -14.02 -12.05 2.47
N TYR A 110 -14.31 -11.74 1.22
CA TYR A 110 -15.49 -10.99 0.84
C TYR A 110 -16.17 -11.66 -0.34
N LYS A 111 -17.48 -11.84 -0.22
CA LYS A 111 -18.31 -12.39 -1.28
C LYS A 111 -19.77 -11.99 -1.03
N ASP A 112 -20.50 -11.68 -2.10
CA ASP A 112 -21.95 -11.44 -2.08
C ASP A 112 -22.38 -10.43 -0.98
N GLY A 113 -21.67 -9.30 -0.87
CA GLY A 113 -22.01 -8.24 0.09
C GLY A 113 -21.69 -8.58 1.54
N THR A 114 -20.92 -9.63 1.81
CA THR A 114 -20.62 -10.08 3.17
C THR A 114 -19.10 -10.24 3.35
N SER A 115 -18.58 -9.67 4.41
CA SER A 115 -17.20 -9.91 4.88
C SER A 115 -17.18 -11.02 5.91
N TYR A 116 -16.16 -11.87 5.81
CA TYR A 116 -15.87 -12.99 6.69
C TYR A 116 -14.45 -12.84 7.21
N MET A 117 -14.26 -12.84 8.51
CA MET A 117 -12.95 -12.67 9.15
C MET A 117 -12.67 -13.84 10.09
N ASP A 118 -11.49 -14.42 9.97
CA ASP A 118 -10.91 -15.37 10.93
C ASP A 118 -9.67 -14.74 11.55
N ALA A 119 -9.70 -14.47 12.83
CA ALA A 119 -8.59 -13.91 13.57
C ALA A 119 -8.43 -14.68 14.90
N GLY A 120 -7.29 -15.36 15.05
CA GLY A 120 -7.02 -16.16 16.25
C GLY A 120 -8.02 -17.27 16.50
N GLY A 121 -8.67 -17.82 15.47
CA GLY A 121 -9.70 -18.86 15.55
C GLY A 121 -11.12 -18.32 15.80
N MET A 122 -11.28 -17.02 15.94
CA MET A 122 -12.59 -16.37 15.99
C MET A 122 -13.09 -16.12 14.56
N LYS A 123 -14.17 -16.82 14.16
CA LYS A 123 -14.78 -16.71 12.84
C LYS A 123 -16.04 -15.86 12.92
N ILE A 124 -15.98 -14.65 12.37
CA ILE A 124 -17.11 -13.72 12.34
C ILE A 124 -17.45 -13.31 10.91
N LYS A 125 -18.71 -12.99 10.67
CA LYS A 125 -19.18 -12.38 9.43
C LYS A 125 -20.02 -11.15 9.73
N TYR A 126 -20.01 -10.21 8.81
CA TYR A 126 -20.85 -9.02 8.87
C TYR A 126 -21.14 -8.50 7.46
N PRO A 127 -22.34 -7.93 7.25
CA PRO A 127 -22.68 -7.34 5.97
C PRO A 127 -21.76 -6.13 5.72
N MET A 128 -21.20 -6.06 4.52
CA MET A 128 -20.35 -4.95 4.08
C MET A 128 -20.65 -4.65 2.63
N ASP A 129 -21.12 -3.47 2.35
CA ASP A 129 -21.37 -3.01 0.98
C ASP A 129 -20.10 -2.34 0.43
N LEU A 130 -19.20 -3.16 -0.12
CA LEU A 130 -17.98 -2.64 -0.74
C LEU A 130 -18.27 -1.79 -1.98
N SER A 131 -19.39 -1.99 -2.67
CA SER A 131 -19.77 -1.16 -3.80
C SER A 131 -20.03 0.28 -3.37
N LYS A 132 -20.79 0.49 -2.31
CA LYS A 132 -21.00 1.84 -1.74
C LYS A 132 -19.71 2.43 -1.19
N MET A 133 -18.90 1.60 -0.54
CA MET A 133 -17.61 2.03 -0.02
C MET A 133 -16.65 2.37 -1.17
N ALA A 134 -16.62 1.59 -2.25
CA ALA A 134 -15.85 1.87 -3.44
C ALA A 134 -16.36 3.11 -4.19
N GLU A 135 -17.67 3.32 -4.29
CA GLU A 135 -18.22 4.57 -4.83
C GLU A 135 -17.83 5.79 -3.98
N GLN A 136 -17.89 5.67 -2.68
CA GLN A 136 -17.46 6.73 -1.76
C GLN A 136 -15.93 6.94 -1.83
N ILE A 137 -15.17 5.86 -1.91
CA ILE A 137 -13.74 5.90 -2.06
C ILE A 137 -13.36 6.34 -3.48
N SER A 138 -13.95 5.84 -4.55
CA SER A 138 -13.62 6.20 -5.94
C SER A 138 -13.98 7.63 -6.29
N SER A 139 -15.05 8.18 -5.71
CA SER A 139 -15.33 9.62 -5.80
C SER A 139 -14.33 10.46 -5.01
N GLN A 140 -13.50 9.84 -4.19
CA GLN A 140 -12.56 10.48 -3.28
C GLN A 140 -11.15 9.87 -3.36
N THR A 141 -10.93 8.77 -4.13
CA THR A 141 -9.65 8.06 -4.10
C THR A 141 -8.65 8.69 -5.04
N PHE A 142 -7.67 9.28 -4.45
CA PHE A 142 -6.44 9.80 -5.00
C PHE A 142 -5.71 8.81 -5.95
N LEU A 143 -5.65 7.53 -5.62
CA LEU A 143 -5.00 6.51 -6.47
C LEU A 143 -5.81 6.19 -7.74
N LEU A 144 -7.08 6.62 -7.81
CA LEU A 144 -7.98 6.45 -8.94
C LEU A 144 -8.45 7.78 -9.54
N ALA A 145 -8.08 8.92 -8.92
CA ALA A 145 -8.36 10.24 -9.46
C ALA A 145 -7.63 10.38 -10.80
N SER A 146 -8.37 10.70 -11.82
CA SER A 146 -7.82 11.06 -13.13
C SER A 146 -8.04 12.54 -13.35
N GLY A 147 -7.01 13.26 -13.80
CA GLY A 147 -7.14 14.64 -14.20
C GLY A 147 -6.38 15.64 -13.30
N GLN A 148 -6.75 16.90 -13.40
CA GLN A 148 -6.06 18.06 -12.83
C GLN A 148 -5.80 17.97 -11.30
N GLU A 149 -6.70 17.32 -10.54
CA GLU A 149 -6.53 17.16 -9.08
C GLU A 149 -5.36 16.23 -8.72
N GLN A 150 -5.05 15.26 -9.57
CA GLN A 150 -3.91 14.36 -9.39
C GLN A 150 -2.58 15.05 -9.71
N GLU A 151 -2.56 15.91 -10.73
CA GLU A 151 -1.36 16.68 -11.08
C GLU A 151 -0.92 17.64 -9.97
N GLU A 152 -1.87 18.21 -9.21
CA GLU A 152 -1.57 19.11 -8.10
C GLU A 152 -0.99 18.40 -6.87
N LEU A 153 -1.21 17.08 -6.75
CA LEU A 153 -0.83 16.29 -5.60
C LEU A 153 0.54 15.64 -5.77
N LEU A 154 0.96 15.39 -7.02
CA LEU A 154 2.20 14.71 -7.35
C LEU A 154 3.27 15.66 -7.85
N THR A 155 4.47 15.49 -7.32
CA THR A 155 5.64 16.29 -7.70
C THR A 155 6.87 15.40 -7.90
N ASP A 156 7.98 16.02 -8.31
CA ASP A 156 9.30 15.40 -8.38
C ASP A 156 9.38 14.12 -9.19
N PHE A 157 8.68 14.10 -10.33
CA PHE A 157 8.71 12.97 -11.25
C PHE A 157 10.11 12.68 -11.76
N ARG A 158 10.51 11.41 -11.70
CA ARG A 158 11.81 10.90 -12.16
C ARG A 158 11.62 9.58 -12.87
N LEU A 159 12.46 9.31 -13.85
CA LEU A 159 12.47 8.07 -14.61
C LEU A 159 13.88 7.49 -14.64
N TRP A 160 14.00 6.21 -14.32
CA TRP A 160 15.25 5.46 -14.46
C TRP A 160 14.98 3.98 -14.79
N THR A 161 16.02 3.18 -14.93
CA THR A 161 15.91 1.75 -15.19
C THR A 161 16.54 0.95 -14.05
N GLU A 162 15.90 -0.16 -13.68
CA GLU A 162 16.43 -1.19 -12.77
C GLU A 162 16.38 -2.55 -13.47
N GLY A 163 17.54 -3.05 -13.93
CA GLY A 163 17.58 -4.23 -14.80
C GLY A 163 16.83 -3.99 -16.10
N ASP A 164 15.84 -4.83 -16.38
CA ASP A 164 14.99 -4.73 -17.58
C ASP A 164 13.73 -3.91 -17.36
N ASN A 165 13.52 -3.37 -16.15
CA ASN A 165 12.33 -2.62 -15.78
C ASN A 165 12.58 -1.12 -15.83
N GLN A 166 11.52 -0.36 -16.11
CA GLN A 166 11.50 1.09 -15.93
C GLN A 166 10.97 1.40 -14.52
N VAL A 167 11.50 2.44 -13.89
CA VAL A 167 11.02 2.90 -12.59
C VAL A 167 10.61 4.36 -12.69
N VAL A 168 9.36 4.62 -12.34
CA VAL A 168 8.83 5.98 -12.18
C VAL A 168 8.80 6.32 -10.72
N GLY A 169 9.64 7.27 -10.31
CA GLY A 169 9.59 7.88 -8.99
C GLY A 169 8.78 9.17 -9.01
N PHE A 170 8.04 9.41 -7.95
CA PHE A 170 7.29 10.66 -7.71
C PHE A 170 7.10 10.88 -6.21
N VAL A 171 6.69 12.08 -5.86
CA VAL A 171 6.41 12.45 -4.47
C VAL A 171 4.97 12.89 -4.35
N ILE A 172 4.25 12.32 -3.39
CA ILE A 172 2.93 12.77 -2.99
C ILE A 172 3.12 13.87 -1.95
N GLN A 173 2.57 15.05 -2.18
CA GLN A 173 2.68 16.18 -1.26
C GLN A 173 1.94 15.91 0.05
N GLY A 174 2.64 15.95 1.18
CA GLY A 174 2.10 15.57 2.49
C GLY A 174 0.94 16.46 2.96
N ASP A 175 1.01 17.76 2.72
CA ASP A 175 -0.08 18.68 3.09
C ASP A 175 -1.35 18.36 2.30
N LYS A 176 -1.22 18.08 0.99
CA LYS A 176 -2.36 17.68 0.15
C LYS A 176 -2.93 16.33 0.56
N MET A 177 -2.05 15.37 0.92
CA MET A 177 -2.48 14.07 1.46
C MET A 177 -3.24 14.24 2.78
N THR A 178 -2.80 15.15 3.63
CA THR A 178 -3.48 15.48 4.89
C THR A 178 -4.90 15.99 4.64
N ASP A 179 -5.05 16.94 3.73
CA ASP A 179 -6.35 17.50 3.35
C ASP A 179 -7.27 16.43 2.75
N TYR A 180 -6.72 15.60 1.85
CA TYR A 180 -7.42 14.49 1.22
C TYR A 180 -7.93 13.48 2.25
N MET A 181 -7.07 13.01 3.17
CA MET A 181 -7.47 12.08 4.23
C MET A 181 -8.53 12.68 5.15
N GLY A 182 -8.48 13.98 5.41
CA GLY A 182 -9.51 14.70 6.13
C GLY A 182 -10.88 14.62 5.42
N GLN A 183 -10.91 14.79 4.11
CA GLN A 183 -12.13 14.66 3.31
C GLN A 183 -12.68 13.24 3.31
N VAL A 184 -11.82 12.22 3.12
CA VAL A 184 -12.20 10.80 3.16
C VAL A 184 -12.82 10.44 4.50
N LEU A 185 -12.18 10.78 5.60
CA LEU A 185 -12.69 10.50 6.95
C LEU A 185 -14.02 11.20 7.23
N ASN A 186 -14.19 12.43 6.75
CA ASN A 186 -15.45 13.16 6.83
C ASN A 186 -16.56 12.49 6.00
N GLY A 187 -16.24 12.05 4.77
CA GLY A 187 -17.17 11.33 3.90
C GLY A 187 -17.64 9.99 4.48
N LEU A 188 -16.77 9.30 5.19
CA LEU A 188 -17.10 8.06 5.91
C LEU A 188 -17.86 8.30 7.23
N GLY A 189 -18.17 9.54 7.57
CA GLY A 189 -18.83 9.90 8.83
C GLY A 189 -17.92 9.74 10.07
N MET A 190 -16.64 9.44 9.87
CA MET A 190 -15.66 9.26 10.94
C MET A 190 -14.96 10.58 11.31
N GLY A 191 -15.03 11.59 10.44
CA GLY A 191 -14.34 12.86 10.60
C GLY A 191 -14.79 13.64 11.84
N SER A 192 -16.07 13.62 12.17
CA SER A 192 -16.59 14.30 13.35
C SER A 192 -16.22 13.61 14.67
N SER A 193 -16.06 12.29 14.67
CA SER A 193 -15.69 11.54 15.87
C SER A 193 -14.16 11.46 16.08
N LEU A 194 -13.38 11.37 15.01
CA LEU A 194 -11.93 11.25 15.08
C LEU A 194 -11.21 12.61 15.04
N LEU A 195 -11.68 13.57 14.22
CA LEU A 195 -10.96 14.83 14.00
C LEU A 195 -11.49 15.99 14.85
N SER A 196 -12.80 16.07 15.13
CA SER A 196 -13.38 17.22 15.83
C SER A 196 -13.77 16.95 17.28
N GLY A 197 -13.94 15.68 17.69
CA GLY A 197 -14.35 15.33 19.07
C GLY A 197 -13.20 14.91 19.98
N SER A 198 -12.08 14.42 19.42
CA SER A 198 -10.95 13.85 20.18
C SER A 198 -9.67 14.67 20.11
N GLY A 199 -9.69 15.88 19.52
CA GLY A 199 -8.46 16.67 19.37
C GLY A 199 -7.35 15.99 18.55
N VAL A 200 -7.69 15.00 17.73
CA VAL A 200 -6.73 14.32 16.87
C VAL A 200 -6.38 15.21 15.69
N ASN A 201 -5.12 15.58 15.59
CA ASN A 201 -4.55 16.26 14.44
C ASN A 201 -3.56 15.31 13.76
N MET A 202 -3.81 15.02 12.49
CA MET A 202 -2.97 14.13 11.68
C MET A 202 -2.26 14.97 10.62
N LYS A 203 -0.97 14.69 10.42
CA LYS A 203 -0.17 15.36 9.42
C LYS A 203 0.74 14.36 8.72
N PHE A 204 0.72 14.35 7.38
CA PHE A 204 1.66 13.58 6.57
C PHE A 204 2.86 14.46 6.18
N SER A 205 4.05 13.87 6.18
CA SER A 205 5.18 14.40 5.42
C SER A 205 5.03 14.03 3.95
N ASP A 206 5.86 14.62 3.09
CA ASP A 206 5.92 14.20 1.69
C ASP A 206 6.24 12.71 1.58
N ILE A 207 5.52 12.02 0.70
CA ILE A 207 5.56 10.56 0.54
C ILE A 207 6.24 10.22 -0.78
N PRO A 208 7.54 9.84 -0.78
CA PRO A 208 8.18 9.31 -1.97
C PRO A 208 7.60 7.95 -2.34
N CYS A 209 7.26 7.81 -3.62
CA CYS A 209 6.72 6.61 -4.22
C CYS A 209 7.49 6.23 -5.47
N GLU A 210 7.54 4.93 -5.77
CA GLU A 210 8.15 4.37 -6.96
C GLU A 210 7.25 3.29 -7.54
N TYR A 211 6.98 3.36 -8.84
CA TYR A 211 6.36 2.30 -9.61
C TYR A 211 7.41 1.59 -10.44
N VAL A 212 7.58 0.29 -10.22
CA VAL A 212 8.43 -0.56 -11.06
C VAL A 212 7.57 -1.16 -12.16
N VAL A 213 7.92 -0.85 -13.39
CA VAL A 213 7.15 -1.17 -14.60
C VAL A 213 7.94 -2.13 -15.45
N ASP A 214 7.36 -3.26 -15.80
CA ASP A 214 7.98 -4.26 -16.65
C ASP A 214 7.98 -3.88 -18.15
N SER A 215 8.56 -4.74 -18.99
CA SER A 215 8.64 -4.54 -20.44
C SER A 215 7.27 -4.55 -21.14
N ASN A 216 6.22 -5.05 -20.49
CA ASN A 216 4.85 -5.03 -20.99
C ASN A 216 4.09 -3.75 -20.62
N GLY A 217 4.71 -2.88 -19.81
CA GLY A 217 4.08 -1.69 -19.26
C GLY A 217 3.18 -1.98 -18.06
N ASP A 218 3.37 -3.12 -17.39
CA ASP A 218 2.65 -3.48 -16.18
C ASP A 218 3.40 -3.03 -14.92
N CYS A 219 2.70 -2.39 -13.99
CA CYS A 219 3.25 -2.13 -12.66
C CYS A 219 3.32 -3.44 -11.88
N ILE A 220 4.54 -3.91 -11.66
CA ILE A 220 4.80 -5.17 -10.94
C ILE A 220 5.22 -4.96 -9.49
N LYS A 221 5.60 -3.73 -9.14
CA LYS A 221 5.97 -3.39 -7.76
C LYS A 221 5.74 -1.91 -7.50
N ILE A 222 5.26 -1.61 -6.28
CA ILE A 222 5.18 -0.26 -5.74
C ILE A 222 6.03 -0.20 -4.48
N ARG A 223 6.83 0.84 -4.34
CA ARG A 223 7.59 1.15 -3.13
C ARG A 223 7.13 2.49 -2.60
N MET A 224 6.99 2.62 -1.29
CA MET A 224 6.64 3.89 -0.67
C MET A 224 7.29 4.05 0.70
N LYS A 225 7.55 5.30 1.07
CA LYS A 225 7.96 5.67 2.43
C LYS A 225 7.04 6.73 2.95
N MET A 226 6.38 6.46 4.05
CA MET A 226 5.41 7.37 4.66
C MET A 226 5.84 7.71 6.07
N ASN A 227 5.79 8.99 6.39
CA ASN A 227 5.87 9.48 7.76
C ASN A 227 4.58 10.23 8.09
N MET A 228 3.94 9.84 9.16
CA MET A 228 2.71 10.47 9.64
C MET A 228 2.84 10.82 11.12
N GLY A 229 2.64 12.08 11.45
CA GLY A 229 2.51 12.58 12.82
C GLY A 229 1.06 12.68 13.23
N MET A 230 0.76 12.27 14.45
CA MET A 230 -0.56 12.46 15.08
C MET A 230 -0.40 13.15 16.44
N ASN A 231 -1.35 14.02 16.76
CA ASN A 231 -1.49 14.55 18.11
C ASN A 231 -2.86 14.13 18.65
N VAL A 232 -2.87 13.50 19.80
CA VAL A 232 -4.09 13.03 20.48
C VAL A 232 -4.02 13.53 21.91
N ASP A 233 -4.89 14.45 22.29
CA ASP A 233 -4.97 15.02 23.63
C ASP A 233 -3.63 15.57 24.15
N GLY A 234 -2.85 16.22 23.27
CA GLY A 234 -1.55 16.80 23.61
C GLY A 234 -0.39 15.79 23.65
N LYS A 235 -0.64 14.52 23.39
CA LYS A 235 0.38 13.50 23.19
C LYS A 235 0.65 13.28 21.72
N THR A 236 1.92 13.06 21.36
CA THR A 236 2.33 12.82 19.98
C THR A 236 2.52 11.33 19.72
N ALA A 237 2.10 10.89 18.54
CA ALA A 237 2.48 9.61 17.96
C ALA A 237 3.01 9.85 16.54
N ASN A 238 4.11 9.20 16.19
CA ASN A 238 4.67 9.21 14.85
C ASN A 238 4.67 7.78 14.30
N ILE A 239 4.31 7.66 13.05
CA ILE A 239 4.30 6.41 12.29
C ILE A 239 5.24 6.60 11.11
N ASP A 240 6.35 5.88 11.11
CA ASP A 240 7.25 5.75 9.97
C ASP A 240 6.96 4.40 9.31
N MET A 241 6.63 4.40 8.03
CA MET A 241 6.33 3.20 7.27
C MET A 241 7.18 3.13 6.02
N ASP A 242 7.87 2.01 5.85
CA ASP A 242 8.55 1.62 4.60
C ASP A 242 7.78 0.44 4.02
N GLY A 243 7.31 0.57 2.80
CA GLY A 243 6.36 -0.36 2.23
C GLY A 243 6.68 -0.79 0.81
N ASP A 244 6.63 -2.10 0.60
CA ASP A 244 6.72 -2.76 -0.70
C ASP A 244 5.38 -3.45 -1.02
N VAL A 245 4.87 -3.22 -2.23
CA VAL A 245 3.74 -3.95 -2.79
C VAL A 245 4.19 -4.63 -4.06
N GLY A 246 4.25 -5.95 -4.07
CA GLY A 246 4.48 -6.74 -5.28
C GLY A 246 3.15 -7.12 -5.92
N ILE A 247 3.02 -7.01 -7.23
CA ILE A 247 1.84 -7.41 -8.00
C ILE A 247 2.26 -8.56 -8.92
N ALA A 248 1.70 -9.72 -8.67
CA ALA A 248 1.99 -10.91 -9.47
C ALA A 248 1.05 -10.97 -10.68
N ASP A 249 1.63 -11.14 -11.87
CA ASP A 249 0.93 -11.35 -13.14
C ASP A 249 -0.28 -10.42 -13.32
N PRO A 250 -0.09 -9.08 -13.39
CA PRO A 250 -1.18 -8.10 -13.45
C PRO A 250 -2.19 -8.43 -14.55
N GLY A 251 -3.48 -8.45 -14.18
CA GLY A 251 -4.57 -8.75 -15.10
C GLY A 251 -4.78 -10.23 -15.42
N SER A 252 -3.95 -11.13 -14.91
CA SER A 252 -4.20 -12.58 -15.05
C SER A 252 -5.33 -13.03 -14.15
N PRO A 253 -6.15 -14.02 -14.56
CA PRO A 253 -7.27 -14.52 -13.77
C PRO A 253 -6.83 -14.99 -12.39
N VAL A 254 -7.56 -14.57 -11.35
CA VAL A 254 -7.29 -14.93 -9.96
C VAL A 254 -8.41 -15.79 -9.40
N GLU A 255 -8.07 -16.99 -8.97
CA GLU A 255 -9.00 -17.87 -8.27
C GLU A 255 -8.95 -17.62 -6.76
N ILE A 256 -10.13 -17.46 -6.16
CA ILE A 256 -10.30 -17.32 -4.71
C ILE A 256 -11.00 -18.55 -4.16
N ASN A 257 -10.27 -19.30 -3.34
CA ASN A 257 -10.80 -20.48 -2.66
C ASN A 257 -11.40 -20.08 -1.32
N PHE A 258 -12.73 -20.12 -1.23
CA PHE A 258 -13.45 -19.83 0.00
C PHE A 258 -13.48 -21.07 0.91
N PRO A 259 -13.29 -20.89 2.23
CA PRO A 259 -13.51 -21.96 3.20
C PRO A 259 -15.03 -22.24 3.36
N ASN A 260 -15.38 -23.14 4.27
CA ASN A 260 -16.78 -23.33 4.65
C ASN A 260 -17.31 -22.07 5.38
N LEU A 261 -18.00 -21.21 4.64
CA LEU A 261 -18.51 -19.93 5.15
C LEU A 261 -19.64 -20.08 6.19
N SER A 262 -20.25 -21.28 6.32
CA SER A 262 -21.28 -21.53 7.33
C SER A 262 -20.72 -21.61 8.77
N GLU A 263 -19.39 -21.71 8.92
CA GLU A 263 -18.73 -21.71 10.23
C GLU A 263 -18.60 -20.31 10.84
N TYR A 264 -18.86 -19.27 10.05
CA TYR A 264 -18.74 -17.89 10.51
C TYR A 264 -20.03 -17.42 11.16
N LYS A 265 -19.95 -16.88 12.38
CA LYS A 265 -21.09 -16.37 13.16
C LYS A 265 -21.30 -14.88 12.88
N ASP A 266 -22.54 -14.44 12.98
CA ASP A 266 -22.83 -13.02 12.89
C ASP A 266 -22.09 -12.23 14.02
N MET A 267 -21.53 -11.07 13.67
CA MET A 267 -20.77 -10.25 14.61
C MET A 267 -21.59 -9.86 15.86
N ALA A 268 -22.92 -9.79 15.74
CA ALA A 268 -23.82 -9.50 16.85
C ALA A 268 -24.00 -10.70 17.81
N GLU A 269 -23.56 -11.89 17.42
CA GLU A 269 -23.71 -13.15 18.18
C GLU A 269 -22.37 -13.69 18.71
N ALA A 270 -21.26 -13.02 18.35
CA ALA A 270 -19.90 -13.36 18.73
C ALA A 270 -19.41 -12.52 19.92
#